data_68275f407b9cc40a8557960210c49ba4
#
_entry.id   68275f407b9cc40a8557960210c49ba4
#
_cell.length_a   1.000
_cell.length_b   1.000
_cell.length_c   1.000
_cell.angle_alpha   90.00
_cell.angle_beta   90.00
_cell.angle_gamma   90.00
#
_symmetry.space_group_name_H-M   'P 1'
#
loop_
_entity.id
_entity.type
_entity.pdbx_description
1 polymer ?
#
loop_
_entity_poly.entity_id
_entity_poly.type
_entity_poly.pdbx_seq_one_letter_code
_entity_poly.pdbx_strand_id
1 'polypeptide(L)'
;MLAGLHAVIFDLDGTLLDRHRSFERFVRDQWSRFAERLGPVRQDDYAEALIELDREGYGPRGGLFAGAVARFGLPAALADSLRNDFRAEFASSCVLFPDALETLSALRTAGFKLGLITNGSVRMQSRKLECLALVPMFDTALISDAEGVHKPDPEIFRRALERLGVDAAHACHVGNHPEDDIAGARAAGVKAVWRRDPYLPAPDRADAVIETLADLLG
;
A
#
# COMPACT_ATOMS: atom_id res chain seq x y z
N MET A 1 -9.41 -18.70 11.16
CA MET A 1 -8.10 -18.01 11.11
C MET A 1 -7.92 -17.05 12.30
N LEU A 2 -8.93 -16.28 12.67
CA LEU A 2 -8.87 -15.22 13.70
C LEU A 2 -9.25 -15.66 15.12
N ALA A 3 -9.48 -16.94 15.39
CA ALA A 3 -9.86 -17.44 16.70
C ALA A 3 -8.85 -17.04 17.79
N GLY A 4 -9.33 -16.46 18.89
CA GLY A 4 -8.51 -15.98 20.01
C GLY A 4 -7.80 -14.65 19.78
N LEU A 5 -7.97 -14.01 18.62
CA LEU A 5 -7.43 -12.68 18.34
C LEU A 5 -8.45 -11.59 18.72
N HIS A 6 -7.92 -10.42 19.07
CA HIS A 6 -8.70 -9.23 19.45
C HIS A 6 -8.46 -8.05 18.53
N ALA A 7 -7.36 -8.08 17.75
CA ALA A 7 -7.02 -7.02 16.81
C ALA A 7 -6.53 -7.56 15.48
N VAL A 8 -6.84 -6.84 14.41
CA VAL A 8 -6.30 -7.04 13.07
C VAL A 8 -5.65 -5.73 12.61
N ILE A 9 -4.37 -5.80 12.27
CA ILE A 9 -3.58 -4.67 11.79
C ILE A 9 -3.34 -4.89 10.30
N PHE A 10 -3.60 -3.88 9.49
CA PHE A 10 -3.45 -3.96 8.04
C PHE A 10 -2.31 -3.08 7.53
N ASP A 11 -1.63 -3.53 6.50
CA ASP A 11 -0.94 -2.65 5.57
C ASP A 11 -1.94 -1.98 4.61
N LEU A 12 -1.49 -0.95 3.88
CA LEU A 12 -2.31 -0.22 2.93
C LEU A 12 -2.04 -0.62 1.48
N ASP A 13 -0.84 -0.34 0.97
CA ASP A 13 -0.50 -0.46 -0.45
C ASP A 13 -0.25 -1.91 -0.86
N GLY A 14 -1.08 -2.47 -1.74
CA GLY A 14 -1.04 -3.89 -2.12
C GLY A 14 -1.81 -4.80 -1.16
N THR A 15 -2.38 -4.26 -0.08
CA THR A 15 -3.15 -5.02 0.91
C THR A 15 -4.62 -4.61 0.92
N LEU A 16 -4.95 -3.39 1.31
CA LEU A 16 -6.30 -2.81 1.22
C LEU A 16 -6.50 -2.05 -0.08
N LEU A 17 -5.47 -1.35 -0.51
CA LEU A 17 -5.42 -0.59 -1.75
C LEU A 17 -4.82 -1.46 -2.86
N ASP A 18 -5.55 -1.63 -3.97
CA ASP A 18 -5.05 -2.24 -5.19
C ASP A 18 -4.03 -1.30 -5.86
N ARG A 19 -2.76 -1.47 -5.46
CA ARG A 19 -1.66 -0.60 -5.86
C ARG A 19 -1.44 -0.61 -7.36
N HIS A 20 -1.49 -1.81 -7.97
CA HIS A 20 -1.30 -1.98 -9.40
C HIS A 20 -2.36 -1.23 -10.22
N ARG A 21 -3.63 -1.51 -9.94
CA ARG A 21 -4.76 -0.87 -10.63
C ARG A 21 -4.80 0.63 -10.39
N SER A 22 -4.47 1.08 -9.18
CA SER A 22 -4.39 2.51 -8.85
C SER A 22 -3.33 3.21 -9.68
N PHE A 23 -2.16 2.58 -9.82
CA PHE A 23 -1.06 3.16 -10.58
C PHE A 23 -1.33 3.14 -12.08
N GLU A 24 -1.89 2.05 -12.62
CA GLU A 24 -2.31 1.98 -14.01
C GLU A 24 -3.33 3.08 -14.36
N ARG A 25 -4.34 3.26 -13.50
CA ARG A 25 -5.31 4.35 -13.66
C ARG A 25 -4.64 5.72 -13.64
N PHE A 26 -3.77 5.96 -12.67
CA PHE A 26 -3.04 7.22 -12.57
C PHE A 26 -2.22 7.52 -13.84
N VAL A 27 -1.44 6.56 -14.34
CA VAL A 27 -0.56 6.82 -15.50
C VAL A 27 -1.34 7.08 -16.78
N ARG A 28 -2.51 6.45 -16.98
CA ARG A 28 -3.41 6.73 -18.09
C ARG A 28 -4.01 8.14 -18.00
N ASP A 29 -4.44 8.55 -16.82
CA ASP A 29 -4.95 9.89 -16.56
C ASP A 29 -3.83 10.94 -16.70
N GLN A 30 -2.61 10.65 -16.23
CA GLN A 30 -1.44 11.51 -16.40
C GLN A 30 -1.10 11.69 -17.88
N TRP A 31 -1.12 10.62 -18.68
CA TRP A 31 -0.92 10.72 -20.11
C TRP A 31 -1.91 11.70 -20.75
N SER A 32 -3.19 11.62 -20.39
CA SER A 32 -4.21 12.52 -20.91
C SER A 32 -3.96 13.98 -20.54
N ARG A 33 -3.53 14.25 -19.29
CA ARG A 33 -3.17 15.61 -18.83
C ARG A 33 -1.95 16.19 -19.51
N PHE A 34 -1.02 15.32 -19.96
CA PHE A 34 0.26 15.71 -20.55
C PHE A 34 0.35 15.39 -22.05
N ALA A 35 -0.75 15.05 -22.73
CA ALA A 35 -0.77 14.57 -24.10
C ALA A 35 0.01 15.47 -25.08
N GLU A 36 -0.17 16.79 -25.01
CA GLU A 36 0.55 17.74 -25.87
C GLU A 36 2.07 17.71 -25.63
N ARG A 37 2.50 17.53 -24.39
CA ARG A 37 3.94 17.51 -24.01
C ARG A 37 4.60 16.15 -24.23
N LEU A 38 3.81 15.07 -24.20
CA LEU A 38 4.25 13.72 -24.53
C LEU A 38 4.35 13.48 -26.04
N GLY A 39 3.64 14.30 -26.83
CA GLY A 39 3.75 14.29 -28.30
C GLY A 39 3.29 12.95 -28.91
N PRO A 40 4.15 12.25 -29.70
CA PRO A 40 3.78 11.04 -30.40
C PRO A 40 3.75 9.78 -29.52
N VAL A 41 4.06 9.88 -28.22
CA VAL A 41 4.08 8.73 -27.30
C VAL A 41 2.65 8.23 -27.13
N ARG A 42 2.39 6.96 -27.44
CA ARG A 42 1.08 6.35 -27.28
C ARG A 42 0.78 6.11 -25.79
N GLN A 43 -0.51 6.19 -25.43
CA GLN A 43 -0.92 6.01 -24.02
C GLN A 43 -0.51 4.64 -23.46
N ASP A 44 -0.67 3.57 -24.25
CA ASP A 44 -0.32 2.23 -23.78
C ASP A 44 1.19 2.08 -23.59
N ASP A 45 2.01 2.59 -24.53
CA ASP A 45 3.47 2.54 -24.42
C ASP A 45 3.95 3.33 -23.19
N TYR A 46 3.31 4.47 -22.90
CA TYR A 46 3.60 5.28 -21.72
C TYR A 46 3.23 4.54 -20.42
N ALA A 47 2.04 3.93 -20.39
CA ALA A 47 1.57 3.21 -19.22
C ALA A 47 2.46 1.99 -18.92
N GLU A 48 2.76 1.16 -19.93
CA GLU A 48 3.65 0.02 -19.81
C GLU A 48 5.02 0.41 -19.27
N ALA A 49 5.62 1.47 -19.84
CA ALA A 49 6.94 1.95 -19.41
C ALA A 49 6.96 2.38 -17.94
N LEU A 50 5.91 3.11 -17.49
CA LEU A 50 5.84 3.56 -16.11
C LEU A 50 5.56 2.42 -15.13
N ILE A 51 4.68 1.46 -15.49
CA ILE A 51 4.40 0.28 -14.67
C ILE A 51 5.67 -0.56 -14.49
N GLU A 52 6.41 -0.80 -15.58
CA GLU A 52 7.70 -1.52 -15.53
C GLU A 52 8.72 -0.82 -14.62
N LEU A 53 8.81 0.51 -14.69
CA LEU A 53 9.77 1.30 -13.90
C LEU A 53 9.35 1.44 -12.43
N ASP A 54 8.05 1.49 -12.15
CA ASP A 54 7.52 1.67 -10.80
C ASP A 54 7.73 0.43 -9.91
N ARG A 55 7.66 -0.78 -10.47
CA ARG A 55 7.82 -2.04 -9.75
C ARG A 55 7.01 -2.10 -8.45
N GLU A 56 5.72 -1.86 -8.55
CA GLU A 56 4.79 -1.81 -7.41
C GLU A 56 5.20 -0.81 -6.30
N GLY A 57 5.88 0.28 -6.67
CA GLY A 57 6.39 1.28 -5.73
C GLY A 57 7.79 1.02 -5.20
N TYR A 58 8.41 -0.11 -5.55
CA TYR A 58 9.76 -0.51 -5.14
C TYR A 58 10.84 -0.17 -6.19
N GLY A 59 10.47 0.53 -7.24
CA GLY A 59 11.41 1.04 -8.25
C GLY A 59 12.42 2.04 -7.66
N PRO A 60 13.50 2.36 -8.40
CA PRO A 60 14.52 3.30 -7.94
C PRO A 60 13.93 4.64 -7.52
N ARG A 61 14.20 5.07 -6.29
CA ARG A 61 13.70 6.35 -5.75
C ARG A 61 14.13 7.51 -6.65
N GLY A 62 13.15 8.28 -7.14
CA GLY A 62 13.38 9.44 -8.00
C GLY A 62 13.66 9.13 -9.48
N GLY A 63 13.83 7.85 -9.84
CA GLY A 63 14.16 7.43 -11.21
C GLY A 63 12.98 7.25 -12.15
N LEU A 64 11.77 7.05 -11.63
CA LEU A 64 10.57 6.70 -12.40
C LEU A 64 10.34 7.62 -13.61
N PHE A 65 10.09 8.90 -13.38
CA PHE A 65 9.77 9.84 -14.45
C PHE A 65 11.00 10.24 -15.29
N ALA A 66 12.19 10.26 -14.68
CA ALA A 66 13.43 10.47 -15.43
C ALA A 66 13.71 9.30 -16.39
N GLY A 67 13.49 8.06 -15.93
CA GLY A 67 13.60 6.87 -16.76
C GLY A 67 12.59 6.85 -17.92
N ALA A 68 11.33 7.20 -17.67
CA ALA A 68 10.31 7.30 -18.71
C ALA A 68 10.64 8.38 -19.75
N VAL A 69 11.03 9.56 -19.30
CA VAL A 69 11.42 10.68 -20.18
C VAL A 69 12.61 10.28 -21.05
N ALA A 70 13.63 9.62 -20.48
CA ALA A 70 14.79 9.12 -21.23
C ALA A 70 14.40 8.03 -22.24
N ARG A 71 13.53 7.09 -21.85
CA ARG A 71 13.06 5.99 -22.73
C ARG A 71 12.38 6.51 -23.99
N PHE A 72 11.63 7.61 -23.88
CA PHE A 72 10.90 8.20 -25.00
C PHE A 72 11.63 9.37 -25.68
N GLY A 73 12.86 9.70 -25.29
CA GLY A 73 13.62 10.79 -25.86
C GLY A 73 12.98 12.18 -25.63
N LEU A 74 12.23 12.33 -24.53
CA LEU A 74 11.54 13.58 -24.19
C LEU A 74 12.46 14.57 -23.46
N PRO A 75 12.12 15.88 -23.43
CA PRO A 75 12.91 16.87 -22.69
C PRO A 75 13.03 16.52 -21.20
N ALA A 76 14.25 16.51 -20.66
CA ALA A 76 14.52 16.13 -19.26
C ALA A 76 13.70 16.94 -18.24
N ALA A 77 13.43 18.22 -18.53
CA ALA A 77 12.59 19.08 -17.69
C ALA A 77 11.15 18.59 -17.51
N LEU A 78 10.66 17.67 -18.37
CA LEU A 78 9.35 17.09 -18.26
C LEU A 78 9.24 16.17 -17.04
N ALA A 79 10.32 15.51 -16.64
CA ALA A 79 10.35 14.58 -15.51
C ALA A 79 9.87 15.23 -14.19
N ASP A 80 10.26 16.48 -13.95
CA ASP A 80 9.83 17.19 -12.72
C ASP A 80 8.34 17.55 -12.76
N SER A 81 7.82 17.91 -13.93
CA SER A 81 6.39 18.17 -14.10
C SER A 81 5.56 16.92 -13.85
N LEU A 82 5.97 15.77 -14.42
CA LEU A 82 5.32 14.48 -14.22
C LEU A 82 5.38 14.03 -12.75
N ARG A 83 6.52 14.24 -12.10
CA ARG A 83 6.69 13.93 -10.66
C ARG A 83 5.80 14.79 -9.78
N ASN A 84 5.67 16.08 -10.08
CA ASN A 84 4.80 16.98 -9.34
C ASN A 84 3.32 16.61 -9.52
N ASP A 85 2.92 16.24 -10.74
CA ASP A 85 1.59 15.73 -11.02
C ASP A 85 1.30 14.43 -10.25
N PHE A 86 2.27 13.49 -10.20
CA PHE A 86 2.14 12.28 -9.37
C PHE A 86 1.91 12.63 -7.89
N ARG A 87 2.67 13.56 -7.35
CA ARG A 87 2.51 13.98 -5.94
C ARG A 87 1.17 14.66 -5.67
N ALA A 88 0.60 15.30 -6.68
CA ALA A 88 -0.68 15.99 -6.58
C ALA A 88 -1.87 15.03 -6.76
N GLU A 89 -1.81 14.13 -7.74
CA GLU A 89 -3.00 13.45 -8.27
C GLU A 89 -3.06 11.95 -7.95
N PHE A 90 -1.93 11.30 -7.58
CA PHE A 90 -1.92 9.84 -7.40
C PHE A 90 -2.97 9.35 -6.38
N ALA A 91 -3.10 10.02 -5.25
CA ALA A 91 -4.03 9.62 -4.21
C ALA A 91 -5.50 9.59 -4.69
N SER A 92 -5.86 10.50 -5.60
CA SER A 92 -7.20 10.56 -6.21
C SER A 92 -7.48 9.43 -7.20
N SER A 93 -6.43 8.79 -7.71
CA SER A 93 -6.52 7.63 -8.60
C SER A 93 -6.58 6.30 -7.85
N CYS A 94 -6.34 6.32 -6.52
CA CYS A 94 -6.31 5.11 -5.70
C CYS A 94 -7.68 4.43 -5.64
N VAL A 95 -7.66 3.09 -5.71
CA VAL A 95 -8.83 2.23 -5.56
C VAL A 95 -8.54 1.12 -4.57
N LEU A 96 -9.56 0.72 -3.83
CA LEU A 96 -9.46 -0.42 -2.91
C LEU A 96 -9.62 -1.75 -3.67
N PHE A 97 -9.14 -2.84 -3.07
CA PHE A 97 -9.60 -4.16 -3.45
C PHE A 97 -11.12 -4.25 -3.20
N PRO A 98 -11.86 -5.01 -4.05
CA PRO A 98 -13.32 -4.98 -4.04
C PRO A 98 -13.96 -5.35 -2.70
N ASP A 99 -13.32 -6.23 -1.94
CA ASP A 99 -13.78 -6.78 -0.67
C ASP A 99 -13.26 -6.03 0.58
N ALA A 100 -12.43 -4.99 0.40
CA ALA A 100 -11.75 -4.32 1.52
C ALA A 100 -12.73 -3.69 2.53
N LEU A 101 -13.68 -2.87 2.06
CA LEU A 101 -14.59 -2.17 2.96
C LEU A 101 -15.56 -3.13 3.66
N GLU A 102 -16.04 -4.15 2.94
CA GLU A 102 -16.91 -5.17 3.51
C GLU A 102 -16.20 -5.96 4.60
N THR A 103 -14.96 -6.40 4.33
CA THR A 103 -14.14 -7.12 5.31
C THR A 103 -13.86 -6.28 6.55
N LEU A 104 -13.44 -5.02 6.39
CA LEU A 104 -13.21 -4.11 7.52
C LEU A 104 -14.48 -3.92 8.37
N SER A 105 -15.64 -3.73 7.71
CA SER A 105 -16.92 -3.57 8.40
C SER A 105 -17.33 -4.84 9.15
N ALA A 106 -17.14 -6.01 8.56
CA ALA A 106 -17.44 -7.29 9.20
C ALA A 106 -16.55 -7.53 10.43
N LEU A 107 -15.26 -7.25 10.34
CA LEU A 107 -14.33 -7.37 11.47
C LEU A 107 -14.71 -6.42 12.63
N ARG A 108 -15.06 -5.16 12.33
CA ARG A 108 -15.55 -4.23 13.37
C ARG A 108 -16.83 -4.72 14.02
N THR A 109 -17.77 -5.22 13.24
CA THR A 109 -19.03 -5.79 13.74
C THR A 109 -18.80 -7.00 14.63
N ALA A 110 -17.77 -7.80 14.31
CA ALA A 110 -17.33 -8.93 15.13
C ALA A 110 -16.54 -8.52 16.39
N GLY A 111 -16.32 -7.23 16.62
CA GLY A 111 -15.67 -6.68 17.82
C GLY A 111 -14.15 -6.60 17.76
N PHE A 112 -13.52 -6.81 16.60
CA PHE A 112 -12.08 -6.62 16.46
C PHE A 112 -11.69 -5.14 16.50
N LYS A 113 -10.60 -4.83 17.17
CA LYS A 113 -9.90 -3.56 17.00
C LYS A 113 -9.13 -3.56 15.69
N LEU A 114 -9.20 -2.46 14.94
CA LEU A 114 -8.55 -2.34 13.65
C LEU A 114 -7.40 -1.35 13.69
N GLY A 115 -6.21 -1.80 13.30
CA GLY A 115 -5.01 -0.96 13.13
C GLY A 115 -4.60 -0.86 11.67
N LEU A 116 -3.88 0.20 11.34
CA LEU A 116 -3.19 0.37 10.06
C LEU A 116 -1.72 0.70 10.33
N ILE A 117 -0.80 0.08 9.60
CA ILE A 117 0.61 0.44 9.55
C ILE A 117 1.03 0.54 8.09
N THR A 118 1.43 1.73 7.63
CA THR A 118 1.86 1.92 6.25
C THR A 118 3.19 2.64 6.15
N ASN A 119 4.10 2.13 5.31
CA ASN A 119 5.34 2.81 4.98
C ASN A 119 5.10 3.94 3.98
N GLY A 120 5.69 5.10 4.20
CA GLY A 120 5.65 6.22 3.27
C GLY A 120 5.51 7.59 3.93
N SER A 121 5.46 8.63 3.09
CA SER A 121 5.37 10.00 3.58
C SER A 121 3.99 10.31 4.17
N VAL A 122 3.98 11.09 5.23
CA VAL A 122 2.74 11.55 5.88
C VAL A 122 1.77 12.12 4.85
N ARG A 123 2.27 13.03 3.99
CA ARG A 123 1.43 13.69 2.98
C ARG A 123 0.73 12.70 2.04
N MET A 124 1.46 11.71 1.53
CA MET A 124 0.90 10.78 0.55
C MET A 124 -0.07 9.80 1.20
N GLN A 125 0.34 9.19 2.32
CA GLN A 125 -0.47 8.16 2.96
C GLN A 125 -1.74 8.75 3.60
N SER A 126 -1.68 9.91 4.26
CA SER A 126 -2.88 10.59 4.78
C SER A 126 -3.87 10.91 3.66
N ARG A 127 -3.36 11.43 2.53
CA ARG A 127 -4.24 11.76 1.40
C ARG A 127 -4.89 10.52 0.76
N LYS A 128 -4.17 9.38 0.68
CA LYS A 128 -4.77 8.11 0.27
C LYS A 128 -5.90 7.68 1.21
N LEU A 129 -5.65 7.71 2.53
CA LEU A 129 -6.64 7.34 3.54
C LEU A 129 -7.89 8.22 3.46
N GLU A 130 -7.73 9.51 3.24
CA GLU A 130 -8.84 10.46 3.05
C GLU A 130 -9.62 10.17 1.76
N CYS A 131 -8.94 10.07 0.62
CA CYS A 131 -9.58 9.80 -0.69
C CYS A 131 -10.33 8.46 -0.71
N LEU A 132 -9.85 7.46 0.02
CA LEU A 132 -10.46 6.14 0.13
C LEU A 132 -11.48 6.03 1.27
N ALA A 133 -11.74 7.11 2.00
CA ALA A 133 -12.62 7.16 3.18
C ALA A 133 -12.27 6.10 4.25
N LEU A 134 -10.98 5.77 4.40
CA LEU A 134 -10.50 4.74 5.32
C LEU A 134 -10.26 5.24 6.74
N VAL A 135 -10.08 6.55 6.94
CA VAL A 135 -9.76 7.13 8.26
C VAL A 135 -10.69 6.64 9.37
N PRO A 136 -12.05 6.63 9.22
CA PRO A 136 -12.95 6.22 10.29
C PRO A 136 -12.99 4.70 10.51
N MET A 137 -12.33 3.92 9.67
CA MET A 137 -12.33 2.45 9.76
C MET A 137 -11.36 1.92 10.81
N PHE A 138 -10.37 2.72 11.24
CA PHE A 138 -9.29 2.29 12.12
C PHE A 138 -9.34 2.95 13.48
N ASP A 139 -9.05 2.17 14.53
CA ASP A 139 -8.86 2.66 15.90
C ASP A 139 -7.49 3.33 16.04
N THR A 140 -6.51 2.91 15.23
CA THR A 140 -5.19 3.56 15.11
C THR A 140 -4.63 3.41 13.70
N ALA A 141 -3.92 4.45 13.22
CA ALA A 141 -3.20 4.42 11.96
C ALA A 141 -1.79 5.00 12.15
N LEU A 142 -0.77 4.23 11.80
CA LEU A 142 0.63 4.61 11.88
C LEU A 142 1.20 4.77 10.47
N ILE A 143 1.76 5.94 10.20
CA ILE A 143 2.50 6.24 8.97
C ILE A 143 3.97 6.33 9.34
N SER A 144 4.82 5.55 8.70
CA SER A 144 6.22 5.40 9.08
C SER A 144 6.98 6.73 9.20
N ASP A 145 6.78 7.68 8.30
CA ASP A 145 7.44 9.00 8.38
C ASP A 145 7.01 9.80 9.61
N ALA A 146 5.74 9.67 10.04
CA ALA A 146 5.27 10.32 11.27
C ALA A 146 5.85 9.67 12.52
N GLU A 147 6.04 8.35 12.48
CA GLU A 147 6.56 7.57 13.59
C GLU A 147 8.09 7.62 13.71
N GLY A 148 8.79 8.03 12.63
CA GLY A 148 10.26 7.97 12.57
C GLY A 148 10.81 6.55 12.56
N VAL A 149 9.97 5.55 12.29
CA VAL A 149 10.32 4.13 12.22
C VAL A 149 9.49 3.45 11.13
N HIS A 150 10.10 2.54 10.37
CA HIS A 150 9.52 1.91 9.18
C HIS A 150 9.41 0.40 9.37
N LYS A 151 8.40 -0.24 8.79
CA LYS A 151 8.42 -1.69 8.59
C LYS A 151 9.68 -2.03 7.75
N PRO A 152 10.41 -3.10 8.06
CA PRO A 152 10.08 -4.21 8.95
C PRO A 152 10.53 -4.03 10.43
N ASP A 153 10.95 -2.84 10.87
CA ASP A 153 11.34 -2.65 12.27
C ASP A 153 10.18 -3.04 13.22
N PRO A 154 10.38 -4.01 14.13
CA PRO A 154 9.34 -4.47 15.04
C PRO A 154 8.79 -3.38 15.95
N GLU A 155 9.48 -2.26 16.09
CA GLU A 155 9.04 -1.15 16.93
C GLU A 155 7.73 -0.53 16.43
N ILE A 156 7.52 -0.41 15.11
CA ILE A 156 6.29 0.19 14.60
C ILE A 156 5.06 -0.68 14.92
N PHE A 157 5.24 -2.02 14.93
CA PHE A 157 4.17 -2.96 15.32
C PHE A 157 3.88 -2.87 16.81
N ARG A 158 4.92 -2.75 17.67
CA ARG A 158 4.74 -2.57 19.12
C ARG A 158 3.96 -1.31 19.45
N ARG A 159 4.23 -0.20 18.78
CA ARG A 159 3.47 1.05 18.95
C ARG A 159 2.01 0.91 18.52
N ALA A 160 1.75 0.19 17.43
CA ALA A 160 0.38 -0.08 17.02
C ALA A 160 -0.39 -0.90 18.07
N LEU A 161 0.24 -1.95 18.60
CA LEU A 161 -0.32 -2.80 19.67
C LEU A 161 -0.58 -1.99 20.94
N GLU A 162 0.35 -1.14 21.35
CA GLU A 162 0.19 -0.26 22.51
C GLU A 162 -1.02 0.67 22.36
N ARG A 163 -1.16 1.33 21.19
CA ARG A 163 -2.30 2.21 20.89
C ARG A 163 -3.62 1.46 20.83
N LEU A 164 -3.60 0.22 20.36
CA LEU A 164 -4.77 -0.66 20.37
C LEU A 164 -5.08 -1.24 21.75
N GLY A 165 -4.11 -1.23 22.68
CA GLY A 165 -4.24 -1.88 23.98
C GLY A 165 -4.45 -3.39 23.86
N VAL A 166 -3.65 -4.05 22.99
CA VAL A 166 -3.73 -5.49 22.72
C VAL A 166 -2.32 -6.09 22.72
N ASP A 167 -2.17 -7.24 23.35
CA ASP A 167 -0.90 -7.99 23.34
C ASP A 167 -0.65 -8.61 21.96
N ALA A 168 0.63 -8.75 21.60
CA ALA A 168 1.06 -9.31 20.32
C ALA A 168 0.45 -10.70 20.03
N ALA A 169 0.33 -11.55 21.05
CA ALA A 169 -0.25 -12.90 20.94
C ALA A 169 -1.75 -12.89 20.53
N HIS A 170 -2.44 -11.76 20.73
CA HIS A 170 -3.86 -11.58 20.42
C HIS A 170 -4.10 -10.68 19.22
N ALA A 171 -3.08 -10.46 18.40
CA ALA A 171 -3.17 -9.65 17.17
C ALA A 171 -2.61 -10.40 15.96
N CYS A 172 -3.12 -10.05 14.78
CA CYS A 172 -2.46 -10.39 13.53
C CYS A 172 -2.20 -9.13 12.69
N HIS A 173 -1.17 -9.21 11.85
CA HIS A 173 -0.91 -8.26 10.79
C HIS A 173 -1.19 -8.90 9.44
N VAL A 174 -1.95 -8.21 8.61
CA VAL A 174 -2.28 -8.60 7.24
C VAL A 174 -1.53 -7.69 6.28
N GLY A 175 -0.69 -8.25 5.44
CA GLY A 175 0.10 -7.49 4.47
C GLY A 175 0.54 -8.32 3.29
N ASN A 176 1.05 -7.66 2.24
CA ASN A 176 1.50 -8.31 1.02
C ASN A 176 3.02 -8.43 0.91
N HIS A 177 3.78 -7.53 1.56
CA HIS A 177 5.23 -7.49 1.41
C HIS A 177 5.93 -8.52 2.32
N PRO A 178 6.75 -9.45 1.73
CA PRO A 178 7.35 -10.56 2.47
C PRO A 178 8.24 -10.12 3.63
N GLU A 179 9.02 -9.06 3.44
CA GLU A 179 9.94 -8.56 4.45
C GLU A 179 9.27 -7.51 5.37
N ASP A 180 8.71 -6.44 4.79
CA ASP A 180 8.14 -5.33 5.57
C ASP A 180 6.99 -5.79 6.45
N ASP A 181 6.04 -6.55 5.89
CA ASP A 181 4.84 -6.97 6.60
C ASP A 181 5.03 -8.28 7.35
N ILE A 182 5.50 -9.33 6.65
CA ILE A 182 5.48 -10.67 7.20
C ILE A 182 6.64 -10.89 8.16
N ALA A 183 7.88 -10.62 7.72
CA ALA A 183 9.04 -10.75 8.61
C ALA A 183 8.97 -9.74 9.76
N GLY A 184 8.57 -8.48 9.50
CA GLY A 184 8.44 -7.44 10.51
C GLY A 184 7.43 -7.78 11.60
N ALA A 185 6.21 -8.21 11.22
CA ALA A 185 5.17 -8.62 12.17
C ALA A 185 5.65 -9.78 13.05
N ARG A 186 6.25 -10.79 12.44
CA ARG A 186 6.79 -11.96 13.16
C ARG A 186 7.90 -11.57 14.15
N ALA A 187 8.78 -10.64 13.76
CA ALA A 187 9.82 -10.11 14.66
C ALA A 187 9.23 -9.38 15.87
N ALA A 188 8.03 -8.81 15.74
CA ALA A 188 7.27 -8.21 16.84
C ALA A 188 6.44 -9.22 17.66
N GLY A 189 6.44 -10.51 17.30
CA GLY A 189 5.62 -11.54 17.94
C GLY A 189 4.15 -11.52 17.51
N VAL A 190 3.81 -10.79 16.45
CA VAL A 190 2.47 -10.69 15.89
C VAL A 190 2.27 -11.78 14.84
N LYS A 191 1.10 -12.41 14.82
CA LYS A 191 0.74 -13.40 13.81
C LYS A 191 0.71 -12.73 12.43
N ALA A 192 1.46 -13.27 11.47
CA ALA A 192 1.59 -12.70 10.13
C ALA A 192 0.70 -13.43 9.12
N VAL A 193 -0.22 -12.71 8.51
CA VAL A 193 -1.12 -13.18 7.46
C VAL A 193 -0.67 -12.57 6.13
N TRP A 194 -0.18 -13.41 5.23
CA TRP A 194 0.24 -12.96 3.93
C TRP A 194 -0.93 -12.92 2.95
N ARG A 195 -1.27 -11.72 2.49
CA ARG A 195 -2.12 -11.53 1.33
C ARG A 195 -1.28 -11.74 0.10
N ARG A 196 -1.58 -12.81 -0.68
CA ARG A 196 -0.81 -13.13 -1.87
C ARG A 196 -0.81 -11.97 -2.86
N ASP A 197 0.39 -11.62 -3.30
CA ASP A 197 0.62 -10.58 -4.29
C ASP A 197 1.34 -11.22 -5.49
N PRO A 198 0.79 -11.13 -6.72
CA PRO A 198 1.39 -11.75 -7.91
C PRO A 198 2.69 -11.07 -8.37
N TYR A 199 2.96 -9.87 -7.89
CA TYR A 199 4.11 -9.06 -8.28
C TYR A 199 5.28 -9.16 -7.28
N LEU A 200 5.05 -9.76 -6.12
CA LEU A 200 6.07 -9.92 -5.08
C LEU A 200 6.38 -11.41 -4.84
N PRO A 201 7.63 -11.72 -4.44
CA PRO A 201 7.98 -13.09 -4.08
C PRO A 201 7.20 -13.52 -2.82
N ALA A 202 6.94 -14.82 -2.71
CA ALA A 202 6.36 -15.36 -1.50
C ALA A 202 7.32 -15.17 -0.30
N PRO A 203 6.82 -14.88 0.91
CA PRO A 203 7.63 -14.86 2.10
C PRO A 203 8.14 -16.28 2.44
N ASP A 204 9.31 -16.37 3.09
CA ASP A 204 9.84 -17.65 3.58
C ASP A 204 8.86 -18.35 4.52
N ARG A 205 8.14 -17.58 5.34
CA ARG A 205 7.20 -18.09 6.33
C ARG A 205 6.12 -17.07 6.68
N ALA A 206 4.86 -17.46 6.49
CA ALA A 206 3.68 -16.78 7.01
C ALA A 206 2.89 -17.73 7.93
N ASP A 207 2.13 -17.19 8.87
CA ASP A 207 1.30 -18.00 9.77
C ASP A 207 -0.04 -18.38 9.11
N ALA A 208 -0.45 -17.60 8.12
CA ALA A 208 -1.56 -17.91 7.20
C ALA A 208 -1.35 -17.20 5.86
N VAL A 209 -2.01 -17.70 4.82
CA VAL A 209 -2.02 -17.13 3.47
C VAL A 209 -3.47 -16.91 3.05
N ILE A 210 -3.75 -15.75 2.45
CA ILE A 210 -5.05 -15.41 1.89
C ILE A 210 -4.90 -14.93 0.45
N GLU A 211 -5.87 -15.20 -0.39
CA GLU A 211 -5.97 -14.67 -1.75
C GLU A 211 -6.77 -13.36 -1.77
N THR A 212 -7.83 -13.31 -0.96
CA THR A 212 -8.73 -12.16 -0.81
C THR A 212 -8.82 -11.76 0.66
N LEU A 213 -9.24 -10.52 0.93
CA LEU A 213 -9.45 -10.08 2.31
C LEU A 213 -10.62 -10.81 2.97
N ALA A 214 -11.62 -11.20 2.18
CA ALA A 214 -12.78 -11.97 2.65
C ALA A 214 -12.39 -13.33 3.27
N ASP A 215 -11.24 -13.91 2.87
CA ASP A 215 -10.73 -15.16 3.44
C ASP A 215 -10.42 -15.05 4.94
N LEU A 216 -10.29 -13.82 5.48
CA LEU A 216 -10.13 -13.58 6.91
C LEU A 216 -11.38 -13.97 7.71
N LEU A 217 -12.55 -13.89 7.08
CA LEU A 217 -13.83 -14.10 7.74
C LEU A 217 -14.22 -15.58 7.85
N GLY A 218 -13.56 -16.48 7.10
CA GLY A 218 -13.76 -17.95 7.14
C GLY A 218 -14.63 -18.47 6.03
#